data_e3ee17d7571c13c54734b42fa1666f42
#
_entry.id   e3ee17d7571c13c54734b42fa1666f42
#
_cell.length_a   1.000
_cell.length_b   1.000
_cell.length_c   1.000
_cell.angle_alpha   90.00
_cell.angle_beta   90.00
_cell.angle_gamma   90.00
#
_symmetry.space_group_name_H-M   'P 1'
#
loop_
_entity.id
_entity.type
_entity.pdbx_description
1 polymer ?
#
loop_
_entity_poly.entity_id
_entity_poly.type
_entity_poly.pdbx_seq_one_letter_code
_entity_poly.pdbx_strand_id
1 'polypeptide(L)'
;LFAAHPEWRIIHGHYSGFGMFYNPAARRAGIPVRCGHSHNTAYERNFVGRLDHFMSSFFNIGLTDRFACSEKAGQMLFGKHPFTVVPNGIDTARFAARDPQRRALLRGELGVTDQEILFGHVGRFSDQKNHPGLLKIFAAVRTRLPKARLVLLGGGDPAYVEKMQALAAELGLGDSVIFAGVRSNIQS
;
A
#
# COMPACT_ATOMS: atom_id res chain seq x y z
N LEU A 1 11.77 26.87 -3.51
CA LEU A 1 11.55 25.84 -4.52
C LEU A 1 10.70 26.38 -5.68
N PHE A 2 9.39 26.64 -5.50
CA PHE A 2 8.49 27.03 -6.60
C PHE A 2 8.90 28.31 -7.30
N ALA A 3 9.39 29.33 -6.59
CA ALA A 3 9.88 30.57 -7.20
C ALA A 3 11.16 30.39 -8.05
N ALA A 4 11.91 29.33 -7.84
CA ALA A 4 13.08 28.98 -8.63
C ALA A 4 12.73 28.19 -9.91
N HIS A 5 11.44 27.84 -10.09
CA HIS A 5 10.95 27.04 -11.20
C HIS A 5 9.70 27.66 -11.82
N PRO A 6 9.84 28.84 -12.48
CA PRO A 6 8.72 29.53 -13.10
C PRO A 6 8.09 28.78 -14.29
N GLU A 7 8.81 27.78 -14.84
CA GLU A 7 8.32 26.88 -15.89
C GLU A 7 7.29 25.86 -15.39
N TRP A 8 7.18 25.64 -14.08
CA TRP A 8 6.23 24.67 -13.56
C TRP A 8 4.80 25.19 -13.65
N ARG A 9 4.00 24.50 -14.44
CA ARG A 9 2.60 24.85 -14.70
C ARG A 9 1.60 24.02 -13.87
N ILE A 10 2.03 22.87 -13.39
CA ILE A 10 1.19 21.91 -12.65
C ILE A 10 1.98 21.39 -11.44
N ILE A 11 1.32 21.32 -10.30
CA ILE A 11 1.74 20.45 -9.22
C ILE A 11 0.67 19.42 -8.95
N HIS A 12 1.10 18.19 -8.61
CA HIS A 12 0.20 17.09 -8.29
C HIS A 12 0.65 16.46 -6.97
N GLY A 13 -0.08 16.79 -5.91
CA GLY A 13 0.28 16.38 -4.55
C GLY A 13 -0.48 15.13 -4.13
N HIS A 14 0.27 14.14 -3.64
CA HIS A 14 -0.26 12.87 -3.12
C HIS A 14 -0.18 12.77 -1.59
N TYR A 15 0.36 13.79 -0.93
CA TYR A 15 0.58 13.81 0.51
C TYR A 15 -0.39 14.77 1.19
N SER A 16 -1.35 14.23 1.97
CA SER A 16 -2.45 14.99 2.55
C SER A 16 -1.98 16.06 3.55
N GLY A 17 -1.28 15.69 4.62
CA GLY A 17 -0.90 16.62 5.68
C GLY A 17 -0.01 17.78 5.20
N PHE A 18 1.01 17.50 4.40
CA PHE A 18 1.92 18.54 3.89
C PHE A 18 1.30 19.48 2.85
N GLY A 19 0.12 19.14 2.32
CA GLY A 19 -0.60 20.00 1.37
C GLY A 19 -0.92 21.38 1.93
N MET A 20 -1.12 21.50 3.25
CA MET A 20 -1.34 22.78 3.90
C MET A 20 -0.18 23.78 3.70
N PHE A 21 1.02 23.30 3.44
CA PHE A 21 2.21 24.14 3.19
C PHE A 21 2.44 24.37 1.71
N TYR A 22 2.49 23.30 0.89
CA TYR A 22 2.90 23.44 -0.50
C TYR A 22 1.79 24.00 -1.42
N ASN A 23 0.49 23.76 -1.15
CA ASN A 23 -0.58 24.29 -1.98
C ASN A 23 -0.65 25.83 -1.94
N PRO A 24 -0.63 26.50 -0.76
CA PRO A 24 -0.57 27.96 -0.70
C PRO A 24 0.74 28.53 -1.28
N ALA A 25 1.87 27.84 -1.07
CA ALA A 25 3.16 28.27 -1.60
C ALA A 25 3.17 28.22 -3.14
N ALA A 26 2.64 27.16 -3.74
CA ALA A 26 2.51 27.04 -5.19
C ALA A 26 1.55 28.10 -5.78
N ARG A 27 0.45 28.38 -5.07
CA ARG A 27 -0.47 29.45 -5.46
C ARG A 27 0.22 30.82 -5.48
N ARG A 28 1.00 31.12 -4.43
CA ARG A 28 1.78 32.38 -4.37
C ARG A 28 2.84 32.48 -5.46
N ALA A 29 3.42 31.37 -5.86
CA ALA A 29 4.38 31.30 -6.97
C ALA A 29 3.72 31.36 -8.36
N GLY A 30 2.39 31.49 -8.45
CA GLY A 30 1.68 31.62 -9.72
C GLY A 30 1.47 30.32 -10.49
N ILE A 31 1.68 29.15 -9.86
CA ILE A 31 1.42 27.86 -10.52
C ILE A 31 -0.08 27.71 -10.78
N PRO A 32 -0.53 27.64 -12.05
CA PRO A 32 -1.95 27.75 -12.37
C PRO A 32 -2.76 26.49 -11.98
N VAL A 33 -2.18 25.29 -12.09
CA VAL A 33 -2.86 24.01 -11.80
C VAL A 33 -2.27 23.36 -10.57
N ARG A 34 -3.10 23.12 -9.57
CA ARG A 34 -2.70 22.56 -8.28
C ARG A 34 -3.65 21.42 -7.91
N CYS A 35 -3.21 20.20 -8.23
CA CYS A 35 -4.00 18.99 -8.03
C CYS A 35 -3.69 18.36 -6.67
N GLY A 36 -4.72 17.95 -5.94
CA GLY A 36 -4.61 17.08 -4.78
C GLY A 36 -5.15 15.69 -5.11
N HIS A 37 -4.46 14.62 -4.69
CA HIS A 37 -4.87 13.25 -4.96
C HIS A 37 -4.90 12.41 -3.69
N SER A 38 -6.08 11.95 -3.32
CA SER A 38 -6.29 11.11 -2.14
C SER A 38 -6.12 9.64 -2.45
N HIS A 39 -5.32 8.94 -1.62
CA HIS A 39 -5.07 7.50 -1.73
C HIS A 39 -5.49 6.72 -0.48
N ASN A 40 -5.71 7.39 0.64
CA ASN A 40 -6.04 6.75 1.90
C ASN A 40 -7.53 6.86 2.20
N THR A 41 -8.08 5.85 2.89
CA THR A 41 -9.48 5.79 3.31
C THR A 41 -9.66 5.97 4.81
N ALA A 42 -8.57 6.11 5.56
CA ALA A 42 -8.54 6.39 7.00
C ALA A 42 -7.17 6.94 7.41
N TYR A 43 -7.14 7.68 8.51
CA TYR A 43 -5.91 8.08 9.19
C TYR A 43 -5.48 7.00 10.19
N GLU A 44 -4.19 6.93 10.50
CA GLU A 44 -3.70 6.03 11.55
C GLU A 44 -4.26 6.41 12.93
N ARG A 45 -4.45 5.42 13.80
CA ARG A 45 -5.01 5.62 15.15
C ARG A 45 -3.92 5.93 16.19
N ASN A 46 -2.92 6.74 15.81
CA ASN A 46 -1.83 7.16 16.66
C ASN A 46 -1.71 8.70 16.66
N PHE A 47 -0.73 9.24 17.38
CA PHE A 47 -0.49 10.68 17.45
C PHE A 47 -0.21 11.27 16.06
N VAL A 48 0.61 10.58 15.26
CA VAL A 48 0.96 11.02 13.89
C VAL A 48 -0.28 11.10 13.00
N GLY A 49 -1.15 10.10 13.04
CA GLY A 49 -2.39 10.09 12.27
C GLY A 49 -3.38 11.18 12.71
N ARG A 50 -3.41 11.52 13.99
CA ARG A 50 -4.22 12.66 14.49
C ARG A 50 -3.67 14.00 13.99
N LEU A 51 -2.35 14.16 13.97
CA LEU A 51 -1.69 15.34 13.41
C LEU A 51 -1.93 15.44 11.90
N ASP A 52 -1.77 14.34 11.16
CA ASP A 52 -2.05 14.30 9.72
C ASP A 52 -3.50 14.66 9.42
N HIS A 53 -4.46 14.14 10.20
CA HIS A 53 -5.88 14.51 10.08
C HIS A 53 -6.10 16.02 10.27
N PHE A 54 -5.52 16.60 11.30
CA PHE A 54 -5.61 18.04 11.55
C PHE A 54 -5.01 18.84 10.39
N MET A 55 -3.81 18.51 9.95
CA MET A 55 -3.13 19.17 8.84
C MET A 55 -3.91 19.00 7.51
N SER A 56 -4.49 17.82 7.30
CA SER A 56 -5.29 17.51 6.11
C SER A 56 -6.58 18.32 6.01
N SER A 57 -7.09 18.85 7.13
CA SER A 57 -8.25 19.75 7.13
C SER A 57 -7.98 21.03 6.31
N PHE A 58 -6.72 21.41 6.16
CA PHE A 58 -6.29 22.57 5.37
C PHE A 58 -5.85 22.20 3.94
N PHE A 59 -5.90 20.93 3.58
CA PHE A 59 -5.40 20.43 2.28
C PHE A 59 -6.10 21.05 1.08
N ASN A 60 -7.39 21.37 1.23
CA ASN A 60 -8.18 21.98 0.16
C ASN A 60 -7.78 23.43 -0.19
N ILE A 61 -7.01 24.10 0.69
CA ILE A 61 -6.61 25.50 0.50
C ILE A 61 -5.63 25.59 -0.67
N GLY A 62 -6.03 26.35 -1.68
CA GLY A 62 -5.21 26.60 -2.86
C GLY A 62 -5.28 25.54 -3.96
N LEU A 63 -6.02 24.44 -3.78
CA LEU A 63 -6.25 23.46 -4.85
C LEU A 63 -7.15 24.04 -5.95
N THR A 64 -6.85 23.68 -7.20
CA THR A 64 -7.74 23.87 -8.35
C THR A 64 -8.51 22.60 -8.65
N ASP A 65 -7.87 21.43 -8.53
CA ASP A 65 -8.42 20.14 -8.90
C ASP A 65 -8.25 19.11 -7.78
N ARG A 66 -9.19 18.17 -7.68
CA ARG A 66 -9.20 17.12 -6.66
C ARG A 66 -9.44 15.78 -7.31
N PHE A 67 -8.55 14.85 -7.03
CA PHE A 67 -8.61 13.46 -7.49
C PHE A 67 -8.57 12.49 -6.31
N ALA A 68 -9.18 11.34 -6.47
CA ALA A 68 -9.11 10.28 -5.47
C ALA A 68 -9.07 8.91 -6.14
N CYS A 69 -8.36 7.93 -5.53
CA CYS A 69 -8.33 6.57 -6.04
C CYS A 69 -9.65 5.80 -5.84
N SER A 70 -10.57 6.34 -5.00
CA SER A 70 -11.91 5.79 -4.75
C SER A 70 -12.81 6.85 -4.13
N GLU A 71 -14.12 6.65 -4.20
CA GLU A 71 -15.10 7.51 -3.52
C GLU A 71 -14.79 7.70 -2.03
N LYS A 72 -14.50 6.61 -1.32
CA LYS A 72 -14.18 6.64 0.11
C LYS A 72 -12.92 7.46 0.42
N ALA A 73 -11.89 7.35 -0.43
CA ALA A 73 -10.66 8.14 -0.29
C ALA A 73 -10.92 9.63 -0.54
N GLY A 74 -11.75 9.95 -1.52
CA GLY A 74 -12.15 11.33 -1.82
C GLY A 74 -12.97 11.96 -0.69
N GLN A 75 -13.97 11.27 -0.20
CA GLN A 75 -14.80 11.74 0.92
C GLN A 75 -13.96 11.96 2.18
N MET A 76 -12.99 11.08 2.46
CA MET A 76 -12.11 11.22 3.62
C MET A 76 -11.28 12.50 3.57
N LEU A 77 -10.66 12.83 2.42
CA LEU A 77 -9.73 13.95 2.33
C LEU A 77 -10.43 15.27 1.94
N PHE A 78 -11.39 15.21 1.04
CA PHE A 78 -12.03 16.41 0.47
C PHE A 78 -13.38 16.73 1.12
N GLY A 79 -13.94 15.81 1.88
CA GLY A 79 -15.24 16.00 2.52
C GLY A 79 -16.36 16.22 1.48
N LYS A 80 -17.00 17.39 1.55
CA LYS A 80 -18.10 17.80 0.66
C LYS A 80 -17.63 18.46 -0.64
N HIS A 81 -16.33 18.72 -0.81
CA HIS A 81 -15.83 19.30 -2.05
C HIS A 81 -15.91 18.29 -3.19
N PRO A 82 -16.31 18.72 -4.40
CA PRO A 82 -16.34 17.83 -5.56
C PRO A 82 -14.92 17.34 -5.91
N PHE A 83 -14.82 16.09 -6.32
CA PHE A 83 -13.60 15.46 -6.77
C PHE A 83 -13.88 14.45 -7.89
N THR A 84 -12.85 14.12 -8.65
CA THR A 84 -12.92 13.08 -9.68
C THR A 84 -12.26 11.80 -9.19
N VAL A 85 -12.94 10.66 -9.36
CA VAL A 85 -12.37 9.36 -9.05
C VAL A 85 -11.47 8.91 -10.20
N VAL A 86 -10.19 8.69 -9.89
CA VAL A 86 -9.19 8.14 -10.79
C VAL A 86 -8.61 6.89 -10.13
N PRO A 87 -9.11 5.69 -10.48
CA PRO A 87 -8.62 4.44 -9.88
C PRO A 87 -7.13 4.24 -10.11
N ASN A 88 -6.46 3.60 -9.14
CA ASN A 88 -5.06 3.25 -9.29
C ASN A 88 -4.88 2.28 -10.47
N GLY A 89 -4.02 2.66 -11.41
CA GLY A 89 -3.70 1.84 -12.56
C GLY A 89 -2.53 0.89 -12.29
N ILE A 90 -2.52 -0.23 -12.99
CA ILE A 90 -1.42 -1.19 -13.03
C ILE A 90 -1.24 -1.69 -14.46
N ASP A 91 0.00 -1.88 -14.88
CA ASP A 91 0.31 -2.54 -16.14
C ASP A 91 0.04 -4.05 -16.01
N THR A 92 -1.15 -4.46 -16.40
CA THR A 92 -1.59 -5.86 -16.28
C THR A 92 -0.80 -6.82 -17.17
N ALA A 93 -0.21 -6.35 -18.28
CA ALA A 93 0.60 -7.18 -19.18
C ALA A 93 1.84 -7.73 -18.46
N ARG A 94 2.45 -6.92 -17.58
CA ARG A 94 3.59 -7.36 -16.77
C ARG A 94 3.27 -8.50 -15.79
N PHE A 95 2.01 -8.66 -15.41
CA PHE A 95 1.56 -9.70 -14.48
C PHE A 95 0.83 -10.86 -15.17
N ALA A 96 0.51 -10.71 -16.44
CA ALA A 96 -0.17 -11.75 -17.22
C ALA A 96 0.77 -12.82 -17.78
N ALA A 97 2.06 -12.50 -17.91
CA ALA A 97 3.06 -13.42 -18.44
C ALA A 97 3.24 -14.62 -17.50
N ARG A 98 2.94 -15.81 -18.02
CA ARG A 98 3.18 -17.09 -17.34
C ARG A 98 4.45 -17.69 -17.90
N ASP A 99 5.51 -17.71 -17.10
CA ASP A 99 6.76 -18.40 -17.41
C ASP A 99 6.87 -19.67 -16.55
N PRO A 100 6.64 -20.87 -17.12
CA PRO A 100 6.70 -22.12 -16.37
C PRO A 100 8.07 -22.40 -15.78
N GLN A 101 9.15 -22.01 -16.47
CA GLN A 101 10.51 -22.25 -15.98
C GLN A 101 10.81 -21.36 -14.77
N ARG A 102 10.47 -20.09 -14.86
CA ARG A 102 10.63 -19.14 -13.76
C ARG A 102 9.75 -19.51 -12.57
N ARG A 103 8.53 -19.97 -12.81
CA ARG A 103 7.65 -20.50 -11.77
C ARG A 103 8.29 -21.68 -11.04
N ALA A 104 8.88 -22.63 -11.77
CA ALA A 104 9.53 -23.80 -11.19
C ALA A 104 10.74 -23.40 -10.34
N LEU A 105 11.59 -22.47 -10.83
CA LEU A 105 12.73 -21.94 -10.09
C LEU A 105 12.30 -21.29 -8.77
N LEU A 106 11.30 -20.39 -8.81
CA LEU A 106 10.82 -19.69 -7.62
C LEU A 106 10.19 -20.64 -6.61
N ARG A 107 9.46 -21.65 -7.06
CA ARG A 107 8.91 -22.66 -6.16
C ARG A 107 10.03 -23.46 -5.49
N GLY A 108 11.09 -23.81 -6.25
CA GLY A 108 12.28 -24.46 -5.72
C GLY A 108 13.01 -23.61 -4.66
N GLU A 109 13.22 -22.29 -4.94
CA GLU A 109 13.79 -21.35 -3.98
C GLU A 109 12.99 -21.23 -2.68
N LEU A 110 11.65 -21.31 -2.78
CA LEU A 110 10.74 -21.22 -1.64
C LEU A 110 10.52 -22.57 -0.95
N GLY A 111 11.11 -23.67 -1.44
CA GLY A 111 10.89 -25.02 -0.93
C GLY A 111 9.44 -25.48 -1.07
N VAL A 112 8.76 -25.09 -2.16
CA VAL A 112 7.36 -25.42 -2.41
C VAL A 112 7.25 -26.38 -3.58
N THR A 113 6.63 -27.54 -3.35
CA THR A 113 6.42 -28.58 -4.36
C THR A 113 5.24 -28.28 -5.28
N ASP A 114 5.16 -28.94 -6.44
CA ASP A 114 4.04 -28.73 -7.39
C ASP A 114 2.68 -29.21 -6.86
N GLN A 115 2.68 -30.07 -5.85
CA GLN A 115 1.46 -30.56 -5.20
C GLN A 115 0.92 -29.62 -4.13
N GLU A 116 1.70 -28.61 -3.73
CA GLU A 116 1.31 -27.63 -2.74
C GLU A 116 0.65 -26.43 -3.40
N ILE A 117 -0.37 -25.87 -2.74
CA ILE A 117 -1.04 -24.65 -3.17
C ILE A 117 -0.32 -23.48 -2.51
N LEU A 118 0.32 -22.62 -3.29
CA LEU A 118 1.01 -21.44 -2.80
C LEU A 118 0.11 -20.20 -2.87
N PHE A 119 -0.20 -19.62 -1.71
CA PHE A 119 -0.79 -18.30 -1.57
C PHE A 119 0.31 -17.26 -1.41
N GLY A 120 0.16 -16.10 -2.03
CA GLY A 120 1.11 -15.00 -1.93
C GLY A 120 0.47 -13.74 -1.36
N HIS A 121 1.20 -13.04 -0.49
CA HIS A 121 0.85 -11.70 -0.06
C HIS A 121 2.06 -10.78 -0.20
N VAL A 122 1.86 -9.65 -0.87
CA VAL A 122 2.89 -8.62 -1.06
C VAL A 122 2.48 -7.37 -0.30
N GLY A 123 3.31 -6.96 0.66
CA GLY A 123 3.04 -5.75 1.43
C GLY A 123 4.03 -5.52 2.55
N ARG A 124 4.22 -4.24 2.90
CA ARG A 124 5.04 -3.88 4.06
C ARG A 124 4.43 -4.45 5.34
N PHE A 125 5.25 -5.01 6.21
CA PHE A 125 4.83 -5.46 7.52
C PHE A 125 4.45 -4.25 8.40
N SER A 126 3.16 -3.99 8.51
CA SER A 126 2.57 -2.88 9.26
C SER A 126 1.11 -3.20 9.60
N ASP A 127 0.55 -2.50 10.59
CA ASP A 127 -0.85 -2.66 11.02
C ASP A 127 -1.84 -2.44 9.88
N GLN A 128 -1.53 -1.52 8.95
CA GLN A 128 -2.37 -1.25 7.78
C GLN A 128 -2.59 -2.49 6.89
N LYS A 129 -1.62 -3.41 6.84
CA LYS A 129 -1.70 -4.65 6.02
C LYS A 129 -2.34 -5.82 6.75
N ASN A 130 -2.63 -5.67 8.05
CA ASN A 130 -3.35 -6.63 8.87
C ASN A 130 -2.84 -8.08 8.76
N HIS A 131 -1.52 -8.26 8.85
CA HIS A 131 -0.90 -9.60 8.83
C HIS A 131 -1.47 -10.55 9.90
N PRO A 132 -1.82 -10.09 11.13
CA PRO A 132 -2.46 -10.96 12.10
C PRO A 132 -3.78 -11.56 11.61
N GLY A 133 -4.61 -10.76 10.94
CA GLY A 133 -5.85 -11.24 10.33
C GLY A 133 -5.58 -12.24 9.20
N LEU A 134 -4.60 -11.96 8.35
CA LEU A 134 -4.18 -12.85 7.27
C LEU A 134 -3.72 -14.23 7.81
N LEU A 135 -2.88 -14.26 8.84
CA LEU A 135 -2.41 -15.51 9.46
C LEU A 135 -3.56 -16.34 10.06
N LYS A 136 -4.51 -15.70 10.73
CA LYS A 136 -5.71 -16.38 11.26
C LYS A 136 -6.58 -16.96 10.14
N ILE A 137 -6.78 -16.20 9.06
CA ILE A 137 -7.51 -16.70 7.88
C ILE A 137 -6.77 -17.88 7.26
N PHE A 138 -5.45 -17.78 7.13
CA PHE A 138 -4.65 -18.86 6.54
C PHE A 138 -4.67 -20.13 7.42
N ALA A 139 -4.68 -20.00 8.74
CA ALA A 139 -4.87 -21.13 9.66
C ALA A 139 -6.20 -21.86 9.36
N ALA A 140 -7.29 -21.11 9.18
CA ALA A 140 -8.59 -21.69 8.80
C ALA A 140 -8.56 -22.32 7.39
N VAL A 141 -7.83 -21.76 6.45
CA VAL A 141 -7.63 -22.37 5.12
C VAL A 141 -6.94 -23.72 5.23
N ARG A 142 -5.91 -23.83 6.06
CA ARG A 142 -5.14 -25.08 6.23
C ARG A 142 -5.94 -26.24 6.81
N THR A 143 -6.99 -25.96 7.58
CA THR A 143 -7.87 -27.05 8.07
C THR A 143 -8.56 -27.80 6.91
N ARG A 144 -8.78 -27.11 5.78
CA ARG A 144 -9.41 -27.67 4.57
C ARG A 144 -8.41 -28.03 3.49
N LEU A 145 -7.28 -27.35 3.46
CA LEU A 145 -6.20 -27.51 2.48
C LEU A 145 -4.86 -27.74 3.20
N PRO A 146 -4.59 -28.93 3.77
CA PRO A 146 -3.39 -29.17 4.58
C PRO A 146 -2.07 -28.94 3.82
N LYS A 147 -2.08 -29.05 2.49
CA LYS A 147 -0.92 -28.76 1.62
C LYS A 147 -0.81 -27.29 1.19
N ALA A 148 -1.60 -26.36 1.77
CA ALA A 148 -1.47 -24.96 1.48
C ALA A 148 -0.21 -24.37 2.11
N ARG A 149 0.47 -23.49 1.37
CA ARG A 149 1.62 -22.69 1.81
C ARG A 149 1.29 -21.21 1.63
N LEU A 150 1.83 -20.35 2.49
CA LEU A 150 1.69 -18.89 2.39
C LEU A 150 3.06 -18.25 2.31
N VAL A 151 3.34 -17.47 1.26
CA VAL A 151 4.53 -16.63 1.19
C VAL A 151 4.17 -15.18 1.47
N LEU A 152 4.91 -14.56 2.38
CA LEU A 152 4.80 -13.16 2.76
C LEU A 152 6.03 -12.41 2.23
N LEU A 153 5.79 -11.47 1.32
CA LEU A 153 6.83 -10.66 0.68
C LEU A 153 6.70 -9.21 1.13
N GLY A 154 7.78 -8.67 1.65
CA GLY A 154 7.88 -7.28 2.07
C GLY A 154 8.86 -7.08 3.21
N GLY A 155 9.20 -5.82 3.47
CA GLY A 155 9.96 -5.39 4.63
C GLY A 155 9.07 -4.72 5.68
N GLY A 156 9.65 -4.38 6.82
CA GLY A 156 8.97 -3.68 7.91
C GLY A 156 9.87 -3.53 9.12
N ASP A 157 9.31 -3.09 10.24
CA ASP A 157 9.99 -3.09 11.52
C ASP A 157 10.35 -4.55 11.90
N PRO A 158 11.62 -4.87 12.20
CA PRO A 158 12.04 -6.21 12.61
C PRO A 158 11.22 -6.77 13.77
N ALA A 159 10.93 -5.97 14.80
CA ALA A 159 10.13 -6.40 15.94
C ALA A 159 8.69 -6.78 15.53
N TYR A 160 8.11 -6.08 14.54
CA TYR A 160 6.81 -6.44 14.01
C TYR A 160 6.86 -7.75 13.22
N VAL A 161 7.92 -7.98 12.44
CA VAL A 161 8.12 -9.24 11.70
C VAL A 161 8.25 -10.41 12.68
N GLU A 162 9.10 -10.29 13.72
CA GLU A 162 9.26 -11.29 14.77
C GLU A 162 7.94 -11.62 15.47
N LYS A 163 7.14 -10.61 15.78
CA LYS A 163 5.80 -10.79 16.34
C LYS A 163 4.89 -11.60 15.40
N MET A 164 4.97 -11.40 14.09
CA MET A 164 4.19 -12.17 13.12
C MET A 164 4.69 -13.62 12.99
N GLN A 165 6.00 -13.83 13.10
CA GLN A 165 6.58 -15.19 13.13
C GLN A 165 6.13 -15.96 14.40
N ALA A 166 6.16 -15.31 15.56
CA ALA A 166 5.65 -15.88 16.80
C ALA A 166 4.16 -16.23 16.69
N LEU A 167 3.33 -15.32 16.15
CA LEU A 167 1.92 -15.59 15.94
C LEU A 167 1.66 -16.75 14.96
N ALA A 168 2.48 -16.88 13.90
CA ALA A 168 2.38 -18.01 12.99
C ALA A 168 2.67 -19.34 13.69
N ALA A 169 3.67 -19.36 14.60
CA ALA A 169 3.99 -20.51 15.42
C ALA A 169 2.85 -20.86 16.40
N GLU A 170 2.29 -19.87 17.10
CA GLU A 170 1.15 -20.04 18.01
C GLU A 170 -0.09 -20.61 17.29
N LEU A 171 -0.31 -20.22 16.03
CA LEU A 171 -1.40 -20.74 15.20
C LEU A 171 -1.11 -22.14 14.61
N GLY A 172 0.01 -22.76 14.93
CA GLY A 172 0.40 -24.07 14.41
C GLY A 172 0.73 -24.07 12.92
N LEU A 173 1.09 -22.90 12.37
CA LEU A 173 1.37 -22.77 10.94
C LEU A 173 2.80 -23.21 10.57
N GLY A 174 3.77 -23.06 11.48
CA GLY A 174 5.14 -23.53 11.29
C GLY A 174 5.73 -23.20 9.92
N ASP A 175 6.34 -24.19 9.28
CA ASP A 175 6.97 -24.05 7.97
C ASP A 175 5.98 -23.76 6.82
N SER A 176 4.68 -23.79 7.08
CA SER A 176 3.68 -23.47 6.04
C SER A 176 3.60 -21.99 5.70
N VAL A 177 4.20 -21.12 6.52
CA VAL A 177 4.33 -19.68 6.26
C VAL A 177 5.79 -19.34 5.99
N ILE A 178 6.05 -18.79 4.82
CA ILE A 178 7.37 -18.40 4.34
C ILE A 178 7.49 -16.89 4.43
N PHE A 179 8.39 -16.39 5.28
CA PHE A 179 8.74 -14.97 5.37
C PHE A 179 9.89 -14.69 4.40
N ALA A 180 9.58 -14.29 3.16
CA ALA A 180 10.54 -14.21 2.07
C ALA A 180 11.27 -12.85 1.97
N GLY A 181 10.97 -11.91 2.88
CA GLY A 181 11.61 -10.59 2.90
C GLY A 181 11.26 -9.71 1.68
N VAL A 182 12.11 -8.75 1.41
CA VAL A 182 11.92 -7.83 0.27
C VAL A 182 12.41 -8.49 -1.02
N ARG A 183 11.60 -8.47 -2.06
CA ARG A 183 11.94 -8.94 -3.41
C ARG A 183 11.69 -7.83 -4.42
N SER A 184 12.60 -7.67 -5.38
CA SER A 184 12.49 -6.67 -6.46
C SER A 184 11.71 -7.17 -7.68
N ASN A 185 11.57 -8.48 -7.82
CA ASN A 185 10.98 -9.16 -8.99
C ASN A 185 9.62 -9.79 -8.69
N ILE A 186 8.69 -9.00 -8.16
CA ILE A 186 7.35 -9.47 -7.72
C ILE A 186 6.47 -9.94 -8.89
N GLN A 187 6.80 -9.57 -10.12
CA GLN A 187 6.05 -9.91 -11.34
C GLN A 187 6.36 -11.31 -11.87
N SER A 188 7.25 -12.03 -11.25
CA SER A 188 7.75 -13.34 -11.68
C SER A 188 7.06 -14.48 -11.00
#